data_a54a76d782b5e71c5bd3bb5a27ebc3ec
#
_entry.id   a54a76d782b5e71c5bd3bb5a27ebc3ec
#
_cell.length_a   1.000
_cell.length_b   1.000
_cell.length_c   1.000
_cell.angle_alpha   90.00
_cell.angle_beta   90.00
_cell.angle_gamma   90.00
#
_symmetry.space_group_name_H-M   'P 1'
#
loop_
_entity.id
_entity.type
_entity.pdbx_description
1 polymer ?
#
loop_
_entity_poly.entity_id
_entity_poly.type
_entity_poly.pdbx_seq_one_letter_code
_entity_poly.pdbx_strand_id
1 'polypeptide(L)'
;MSEPHKIITISDRAHGLPFSKGLLAQSFMGTGLPPSRAYAVASAIQEDLRDRDETAITSARLRSIAADRLSEIEGEHYAVRYLRLRQLSKLDRPLLVLIGGTTGVGKSTIATEVAHRLGINRISSTDSIREVMRAIFTKDLMPAIYESAFSAWRGLRVPVPQGANPVVVGFREQSAVVNTGVKALISRAAHEGISMVIEGVHIVPGYLDLHQFESVRVVQLVVGVDDEQSHRSHFYIREAQTHGSRPHRRYETEFESIRVLGRYIEDLAREHDIPVIYSHQLDRTIADVLETIVSAAIDEE
;
A
#
# COMPACT_ATOMS: atom_id res chain seq x y z
N MET A 1 12.59 -36.92 27.40
CA MET A 1 11.58 -35.97 27.93
C MET A 1 12.13 -34.61 27.55
N SER A 2 11.54 -33.92 26.58
CA SER A 2 11.93 -32.54 26.20
C SER A 2 11.50 -31.62 27.37
N GLU A 3 12.44 -30.84 27.90
CA GLU A 3 12.13 -29.78 28.87
C GLU A 3 11.02 -28.86 28.32
N PRO A 4 10.08 -28.43 29.15
CA PRO A 4 9.04 -27.50 28.71
C PRO A 4 9.71 -26.21 28.24
N HIS A 5 9.55 -25.87 26.97
CA HIS A 5 10.09 -24.63 26.41
C HIS A 5 9.61 -23.44 27.24
N LYS A 6 10.53 -22.77 27.96
CA LYS A 6 10.23 -21.53 28.69
C LYS A 6 9.68 -20.50 27.70
N ILE A 7 8.48 -20.01 27.99
CA ILE A 7 7.81 -18.98 27.18
C ILE A 7 8.41 -17.64 27.55
N ILE A 8 9.01 -16.96 26.58
CA ILE A 8 9.48 -15.58 26.75
C ILE A 8 8.28 -14.65 26.61
N THR A 9 8.10 -13.75 27.55
CA THR A 9 6.96 -12.82 27.60
C THR A 9 7.43 -11.37 27.39
N ILE A 10 6.72 -10.61 26.57
CA ILE A 10 6.93 -9.18 26.40
C ILE A 10 6.12 -8.46 27.48
N SER A 11 6.78 -7.76 28.42
CA SER A 11 6.22 -7.33 29.70
C SER A 11 5.87 -5.84 29.81
N ASP A 12 5.62 -5.15 28.69
CA ASP A 12 5.30 -3.71 28.71
C ASP A 12 3.90 -3.37 29.27
N ARG A 13 3.06 -4.37 29.50
CA ARG A 13 1.68 -4.22 29.97
C ARG A 13 1.39 -5.17 31.13
N ALA A 14 0.34 -4.88 31.87
CA ALA A 14 -0.12 -5.71 33.01
C ALA A 14 -0.32 -7.19 32.65
N HIS A 15 -0.61 -7.48 31.37
CA HIS A 15 -0.68 -8.83 30.81
C HIS A 15 0.36 -8.92 29.70
N GLY A 16 1.48 -9.58 29.96
CA GLY A 16 2.54 -9.79 28.98
C GLY A 16 2.05 -10.61 27.78
N LEU A 17 2.53 -10.25 26.60
CA LEU A 17 2.27 -11.02 25.37
C LEU A 17 3.43 -12.01 25.14
N PRO A 18 3.14 -13.25 24.72
CA PRO A 18 4.21 -14.18 24.37
C PRO A 18 5.05 -13.63 23.22
N PHE A 19 6.37 -13.80 23.32
CA PHE A 19 7.28 -13.50 22.22
C PHE A 19 6.93 -14.34 20.99
N SER A 20 6.86 -13.69 19.84
CA SER A 20 6.63 -14.36 18.56
C SER A 20 7.79 -14.11 17.60
N LYS A 21 8.54 -15.18 17.32
CA LYS A 21 9.60 -15.15 16.29
C LYS A 21 9.05 -14.74 14.93
N GLY A 22 7.85 -15.21 14.57
CA GLY A 22 7.21 -14.87 13.28
C GLY A 22 6.91 -13.38 13.15
N LEU A 23 6.37 -12.74 14.20
CA LEU A 23 6.12 -11.30 14.20
C LEU A 23 7.43 -10.49 14.19
N LEU A 24 8.48 -10.97 14.84
CA LEU A 24 9.79 -10.33 14.79
C LEU A 24 10.39 -10.44 13.38
N ALA A 25 10.37 -11.65 12.78
CA ALA A 25 10.82 -11.84 11.39
C ALA A 25 10.04 -10.97 10.40
N GLN A 26 8.71 -10.86 10.56
CA GLN A 26 7.88 -9.96 9.75
C GLN A 26 8.35 -8.51 9.84
N SER A 27 8.71 -8.04 11.03
CA SER A 27 9.23 -6.68 11.19
C SER A 27 10.59 -6.46 10.51
N PHE A 28 11.40 -7.51 10.35
CA PHE A 28 12.66 -7.46 9.61
C PHE A 28 12.43 -7.50 8.09
N MET A 29 11.44 -8.26 7.62
CA MET A 29 11.06 -8.21 6.20
C MET A 29 10.63 -6.81 5.74
N GLY A 30 10.07 -6.01 6.65
CA GLY A 30 9.78 -4.59 6.39
C GLY A 30 11.00 -3.78 5.96
N THR A 31 12.20 -4.15 6.38
CA THR A 31 13.44 -3.47 5.99
C THR A 31 13.93 -3.82 4.57
N GLY A 32 13.25 -4.74 3.88
CA GLY A 32 13.68 -5.29 2.59
C GLY A 32 14.47 -6.60 2.73
N LEU A 33 14.62 -7.16 3.94
CA LEU A 33 15.30 -8.42 4.16
C LEU A 33 14.49 -9.60 3.59
N PRO A 34 15.11 -10.54 2.84
CA PRO A 34 14.41 -11.74 2.39
C PRO A 34 13.86 -12.57 3.55
N PRO A 35 12.72 -13.29 3.38
CA PRO A 35 12.08 -14.04 4.46
C PRO A 35 13.02 -15.02 5.19
N SER A 36 13.84 -15.77 4.45
CA SER A 36 14.78 -16.74 5.04
C SER A 36 15.80 -16.07 5.97
N ARG A 37 16.37 -14.94 5.57
CA ARG A 37 17.32 -14.16 6.38
C ARG A 37 16.64 -13.51 7.58
N ALA A 38 15.45 -12.94 7.38
CA ALA A 38 14.64 -12.37 8.45
C ALA A 38 14.31 -13.40 9.55
N TYR A 39 13.93 -14.62 9.16
CA TYR A 39 13.71 -15.71 10.10
C TYR A 39 14.97 -16.20 10.78
N ALA A 40 16.12 -16.21 10.10
CA ALA A 40 17.41 -16.59 10.68
C ALA A 40 17.80 -15.61 11.81
N VAL A 41 17.73 -14.30 11.56
CA VAL A 41 18.01 -13.27 12.59
C VAL A 41 17.04 -13.40 13.77
N ALA A 42 15.72 -13.55 13.50
CA ALA A 42 14.73 -13.71 14.57
C ALA A 42 14.94 -14.98 15.40
N SER A 43 15.44 -16.08 14.79
CA SER A 43 15.80 -17.32 15.48
C SER A 43 17.01 -17.12 16.39
N ALA A 44 18.07 -16.46 15.88
CA ALA A 44 19.26 -16.17 16.67
C ALA A 44 18.92 -15.32 17.93
N ILE A 45 18.04 -14.31 17.77
CA ILE A 45 17.56 -13.51 18.91
C ILE A 45 16.79 -14.38 19.91
N GLN A 46 15.92 -15.28 19.43
CA GLN A 46 15.18 -16.19 20.32
C GLN A 46 16.11 -17.12 21.10
N GLU A 47 17.14 -17.64 20.47
CA GLU A 47 18.17 -18.48 21.09
C GLU A 47 18.96 -17.69 22.14
N ASP A 48 19.46 -16.50 21.80
CA ASP A 48 20.16 -15.63 22.73
C ASP A 48 19.34 -15.32 24.02
N LEU A 49 18.04 -15.04 23.85
CA LEU A 49 17.14 -14.76 24.97
C LEU A 49 16.93 -16.00 25.86
N ARG A 50 16.89 -17.20 25.25
CA ARG A 50 16.80 -18.47 26.00
C ARG A 50 18.05 -18.79 26.75
N ASP A 51 19.22 -18.60 26.09
CA ASP A 51 20.54 -18.88 26.71
C ASP A 51 20.82 -17.98 27.91
N ARG A 52 20.26 -16.78 27.92
CA ARG A 52 20.30 -15.84 29.05
C ARG A 52 19.25 -16.10 30.13
N ASP A 53 18.45 -17.16 29.98
CA ASP A 53 17.34 -17.51 30.88
C ASP A 53 16.31 -16.36 31.05
N GLU A 54 16.20 -15.46 30.06
CA GLU A 54 15.28 -14.34 30.09
C GLU A 54 13.85 -14.82 29.83
N THR A 55 13.00 -14.81 30.83
CA THR A 55 11.57 -15.18 30.73
C THR A 55 10.66 -13.99 30.49
N ALA A 56 11.15 -12.76 30.69
CA ALA A 56 10.43 -11.52 30.45
C ALA A 56 11.36 -10.46 29.89
N ILE A 57 10.91 -9.77 28.83
CA ILE A 57 11.66 -8.69 28.17
C ILE A 57 10.72 -7.53 27.84
N THR A 58 11.20 -6.29 27.92
CA THR A 58 10.42 -5.13 27.46
C THR A 58 10.52 -4.96 25.95
N SER A 59 9.50 -4.38 25.32
CA SER A 59 9.54 -4.07 23.87
C SER A 59 10.70 -3.12 23.51
N ALA A 60 11.07 -2.23 24.42
CA ALA A 60 12.20 -1.33 24.20
C ALA A 60 13.53 -2.10 24.14
N ARG A 61 13.76 -3.03 25.10
CA ARG A 61 14.96 -3.86 25.12
C ARG A 61 14.99 -4.84 23.93
N LEU A 62 13.86 -5.48 23.61
CA LEU A 62 13.77 -6.34 22.43
C LEU A 62 14.11 -5.57 21.14
N ARG A 63 13.66 -4.32 21.02
CA ARG A 63 13.96 -3.45 19.88
C ARG A 63 15.45 -3.13 19.76
N SER A 64 16.12 -2.84 20.89
CA SER A 64 17.57 -2.61 20.89
C SER A 64 18.32 -3.87 20.45
N ILE A 65 18.03 -5.03 21.07
CA ILE A 65 18.66 -6.31 20.72
C ILE A 65 18.42 -6.62 19.23
N ALA A 66 17.21 -6.36 18.72
CA ALA A 66 16.86 -6.60 17.31
C ALA A 66 17.67 -5.70 16.37
N ALA A 67 17.85 -4.42 16.69
CA ALA A 67 18.64 -3.50 15.89
C ALA A 67 20.14 -3.90 15.90
N ASP A 68 20.68 -4.22 17.08
CA ASP A 68 22.08 -4.64 17.23
C ASP A 68 22.36 -5.92 16.42
N ARG A 69 21.49 -6.92 16.54
CA ARG A 69 21.63 -8.18 15.77
C ARG A 69 21.46 -8.02 14.27
N LEU A 70 20.53 -7.14 13.82
CA LEU A 70 20.42 -6.80 12.40
C LEU A 70 21.70 -6.14 11.90
N SER A 71 22.27 -5.21 12.67
CA SER A 71 23.52 -4.55 12.31
C SER A 71 24.69 -5.54 12.19
N GLU A 72 24.83 -6.46 13.17
CA GLU A 72 25.88 -7.45 13.20
C GLU A 72 25.81 -8.49 12.06
N ILE A 73 24.60 -9.01 11.79
CA ILE A 73 24.41 -10.14 10.87
C ILE A 73 24.18 -9.66 9.44
N GLU A 74 23.41 -8.58 9.24
CA GLU A 74 22.91 -8.16 7.95
C GLU A 74 23.45 -6.79 7.49
N GLY A 75 23.95 -5.99 8.43
CA GLY A 75 24.55 -4.68 8.20
C GLY A 75 23.71 -3.51 8.75
N GLU A 76 24.39 -2.41 9.02
CA GLU A 76 23.85 -1.22 9.70
C GLU A 76 22.62 -0.62 8.98
N HIS A 77 22.59 -0.65 7.66
CA HIS A 77 21.48 -0.10 6.88
C HIS A 77 20.13 -0.81 7.15
N TYR A 78 20.13 -2.11 7.44
CA TYR A 78 18.91 -2.83 7.84
C TYR A 78 18.47 -2.45 9.26
N ALA A 79 19.43 -2.25 10.18
CA ALA A 79 19.13 -1.80 11.53
C ALA A 79 18.51 -0.38 11.54
N VAL A 80 19.08 0.54 10.77
CA VAL A 80 18.53 1.91 10.60
C VAL A 80 17.11 1.87 10.04
N ARG A 81 16.86 1.12 8.96
CA ARG A 81 15.52 0.95 8.39
C ARG A 81 14.54 0.33 9.39
N TYR A 82 14.98 -0.67 10.15
CA TYR A 82 14.16 -1.29 11.19
C TYR A 82 13.73 -0.27 12.25
N LEU A 83 14.66 0.55 12.74
CA LEU A 83 14.36 1.56 13.75
C LEU A 83 13.39 2.63 13.20
N ARG A 84 13.57 3.09 11.95
CA ARG A 84 12.64 4.02 11.29
C ARG A 84 11.24 3.42 11.15
N LEU A 85 11.11 2.18 10.68
CA LEU A 85 9.81 1.48 10.61
C LEU A 85 9.13 1.35 11.99
N ARG A 86 9.94 1.19 13.06
CA ARG A 86 9.41 1.13 14.43
C ARG A 86 8.92 2.47 14.95
N GLN A 87 9.34 3.58 14.38
CA GLN A 87 8.78 4.90 14.67
C GLN A 87 7.33 5.01 14.18
N LEU A 88 6.99 4.42 13.01
CA LEU A 88 5.60 4.38 12.53
C LEU A 88 4.62 3.76 13.53
N SER A 89 5.07 2.77 14.31
CA SER A 89 4.22 2.15 15.35
C SER A 89 3.99 3.04 16.58
N LYS A 90 4.66 4.19 16.65
CA LYS A 90 4.53 5.18 17.74
C LYS A 90 3.79 6.44 17.31
N LEU A 91 3.38 6.51 16.02
CA LEU A 91 2.56 7.63 15.56
C LEU A 91 1.33 7.75 16.48
N ASP A 92 1.03 8.95 16.88
CA ASP A 92 -0.14 9.31 17.69
C ASP A 92 -1.46 9.17 16.90
N ARG A 93 -1.35 9.14 15.57
CA ARG A 93 -2.45 9.01 14.64
C ARG A 93 -2.29 7.79 13.73
N PRO A 94 -3.38 7.09 13.36
CA PRO A 94 -3.32 5.96 12.44
C PRO A 94 -2.79 6.39 11.06
N LEU A 95 -2.00 5.51 10.43
CA LEU A 95 -1.42 5.73 9.12
C LEU A 95 -2.39 5.31 8.00
N LEU A 96 -2.71 6.25 7.12
CA LEU A 96 -3.47 6.01 5.91
C LEU A 96 -2.57 6.13 4.69
N VAL A 97 -2.37 5.02 3.98
CA VAL A 97 -1.57 4.99 2.74
C VAL A 97 -2.49 4.95 1.53
N LEU A 98 -2.37 5.93 0.64
CA LEU A 98 -3.13 6.06 -0.60
C LEU A 98 -2.22 5.81 -1.80
N ILE A 99 -2.46 4.72 -2.55
CA ILE A 99 -1.64 4.33 -3.70
C ILE A 99 -2.43 4.50 -4.99
N GLY A 100 -2.12 5.56 -5.74
CA GLY A 100 -2.69 5.88 -7.04
C GLY A 100 -1.90 5.29 -8.22
N GLY A 101 -2.39 5.53 -9.42
CA GLY A 101 -1.76 5.15 -10.69
C GLY A 101 -2.70 4.43 -11.64
N THR A 102 -2.35 4.37 -12.92
CA THR A 102 -3.21 3.78 -13.95
C THR A 102 -3.31 2.24 -13.86
N THR A 103 -4.13 1.65 -14.72
CA THR A 103 -4.30 0.19 -14.80
C THR A 103 -3.01 -0.48 -15.28
N GLY A 104 -2.61 -1.59 -14.65
CA GLY A 104 -1.48 -2.41 -15.10
C GLY A 104 -0.10 -2.02 -14.54
N VAL A 105 -0.01 -1.05 -13.62
CA VAL A 105 1.28 -0.60 -13.03
C VAL A 105 1.71 -1.38 -11.78
N GLY A 106 0.98 -2.42 -11.36
CA GLY A 106 1.36 -3.25 -10.21
C GLY A 106 0.86 -2.79 -8.84
N LYS A 107 0.00 -1.76 -8.76
CA LYS A 107 -0.51 -1.18 -7.49
C LYS A 107 -0.98 -2.18 -6.45
N SER A 108 -1.83 -3.13 -6.85
CA SER A 108 -2.44 -4.09 -5.89
C SER A 108 -1.39 -5.02 -5.26
N THR A 109 -0.39 -5.45 -6.06
CA THR A 109 0.74 -6.24 -5.55
C THR A 109 1.58 -5.41 -4.58
N ILE A 110 1.93 -4.18 -4.97
CA ILE A 110 2.70 -3.26 -4.14
C ILE A 110 1.94 -2.95 -2.85
N ALA A 111 0.65 -2.63 -2.93
CA ALA A 111 -0.18 -2.32 -1.77
C ALA A 111 -0.25 -3.49 -0.77
N THR A 112 -0.38 -4.73 -1.26
CA THR A 112 -0.40 -5.94 -0.43
C THR A 112 0.94 -6.13 0.28
N GLU A 113 2.05 -6.03 -0.44
CA GLU A 113 3.40 -6.18 0.13
C GLU A 113 3.73 -5.08 1.13
N VAL A 114 3.39 -3.83 0.82
CA VAL A 114 3.57 -2.68 1.71
C VAL A 114 2.76 -2.85 2.98
N ALA A 115 1.47 -3.17 2.87
CA ALA A 115 0.61 -3.39 4.03
C ALA A 115 1.15 -4.52 4.92
N HIS A 116 1.57 -5.64 4.31
CA HIS A 116 2.18 -6.76 5.04
C HIS A 116 3.44 -6.33 5.81
N ARG A 117 4.34 -5.60 5.16
CA ARG A 117 5.61 -5.15 5.76
C ARG A 117 5.42 -4.07 6.84
N LEU A 118 4.39 -3.23 6.71
CA LEU A 118 4.01 -2.23 7.73
C LEU A 118 3.15 -2.82 8.85
N GLY A 119 2.71 -4.07 8.76
CA GLY A 119 1.79 -4.70 9.71
C GLY A 119 0.37 -4.14 9.63
N ILE A 120 -0.02 -3.57 8.49
CA ILE A 120 -1.37 -3.04 8.26
C ILE A 120 -2.26 -4.16 7.71
N ASN A 121 -3.32 -4.50 8.43
CA ASN A 121 -4.23 -5.60 8.08
C ASN A 121 -5.45 -5.15 7.26
N ARG A 122 -5.61 -3.85 7.02
CA ARG A 122 -6.73 -3.28 6.28
C ARG A 122 -6.27 -2.77 4.93
N ILE A 123 -6.69 -3.46 3.88
CA ILE A 123 -6.42 -3.07 2.49
C ILE A 123 -7.76 -2.98 1.77
N SER A 124 -7.96 -1.92 1.00
CA SER A 124 -9.14 -1.76 0.15
C SER A 124 -8.74 -1.28 -1.24
N SER A 125 -9.44 -1.78 -2.27
CA SER A 125 -9.25 -1.29 -3.63
C SER A 125 -10.40 -0.38 -4.07
N THR A 126 -10.12 0.63 -4.86
CA THR A 126 -11.17 1.49 -5.44
C THR A 126 -12.05 0.74 -6.43
N ASP A 127 -11.57 -0.35 -7.03
CA ASP A 127 -12.36 -1.24 -7.85
C ASP A 127 -13.42 -1.99 -7.03
N SER A 128 -13.09 -2.43 -5.80
CA SER A 128 -14.07 -3.03 -4.88
C SER A 128 -15.13 -2.01 -4.45
N ILE A 129 -14.73 -0.77 -4.17
CA ILE A 129 -15.66 0.32 -3.84
C ILE A 129 -16.62 0.55 -5.01
N ARG A 130 -16.09 0.65 -6.23
CA ARG A 130 -16.89 0.82 -7.45
C ARG A 130 -17.88 -0.34 -7.64
N GLU A 131 -17.47 -1.58 -7.35
CA GLU A 131 -18.34 -2.74 -7.46
C GLU A 131 -19.50 -2.71 -6.44
N VAL A 132 -19.24 -2.27 -5.21
CA VAL A 132 -20.29 -2.03 -4.21
C VAL A 132 -21.27 -0.97 -4.70
N MET A 133 -20.77 0.13 -5.27
CA MET A 133 -21.64 1.18 -5.83
C MET A 133 -22.49 0.70 -7.00
N ARG A 134 -21.95 -0.18 -7.85
CA ARG A 134 -22.72 -0.83 -8.94
C ARG A 134 -23.86 -1.71 -8.42
N ALA A 135 -23.72 -2.27 -7.23
CA ALA A 135 -24.80 -3.03 -6.60
C ALA A 135 -25.93 -2.12 -6.06
N ILE A 136 -25.63 -0.84 -5.80
CA ILE A 136 -26.58 0.14 -5.26
C ILE A 136 -27.22 0.97 -6.37
N PHE A 137 -26.42 1.46 -7.31
CA PHE A 137 -26.87 2.36 -8.39
C PHE A 137 -27.04 1.57 -9.70
N THR A 138 -28.21 1.75 -10.34
CA THR A 138 -28.46 1.12 -11.64
C THR A 138 -27.61 1.73 -12.75
N LYS A 139 -27.40 0.98 -13.83
CA LYS A 139 -26.67 1.47 -15.01
C LYS A 139 -27.31 2.71 -15.62
N ASP A 140 -28.65 2.78 -15.58
CA ASP A 140 -29.39 3.94 -16.11
C ASP A 140 -29.18 5.21 -15.26
N LEU A 141 -28.90 5.05 -13.96
CA LEU A 141 -28.60 6.16 -13.09
C LEU A 141 -27.18 6.64 -13.19
N MET A 142 -26.22 5.70 -13.18
CA MET A 142 -24.76 6.00 -13.19
C MET A 142 -24.01 5.11 -14.18
N PRO A 143 -24.16 5.32 -15.51
CA PRO A 143 -23.56 4.43 -16.50
C PRO A 143 -22.02 4.40 -16.45
N ALA A 144 -21.36 5.50 -16.09
CA ALA A 144 -19.90 5.58 -16.05
C ALA A 144 -19.27 4.58 -15.07
N ILE A 145 -19.91 4.25 -13.92
CA ILE A 145 -19.35 3.28 -12.97
C ILE A 145 -19.41 1.84 -13.46
N TYR A 146 -20.20 1.54 -14.48
CA TYR A 146 -20.30 0.22 -15.11
C TYR A 146 -19.20 -0.05 -16.15
N GLU A 147 -18.47 0.99 -16.52
CA GLU A 147 -17.34 0.90 -17.41
C GLU A 147 -16.01 0.73 -16.63
N SER A 148 -14.94 0.32 -17.32
CA SER A 148 -13.59 0.43 -16.77
C SER A 148 -13.16 1.90 -16.75
N ALA A 149 -12.21 2.26 -15.90
CA ALA A 149 -11.72 3.64 -15.78
C ALA A 149 -11.29 4.23 -17.13
N PHE A 150 -10.61 3.45 -17.97
CA PHE A 150 -10.14 3.84 -19.30
C PHE A 150 -11.24 3.87 -20.38
N SER A 151 -12.42 3.32 -20.10
CA SER A 151 -13.60 3.34 -20.99
C SER A 151 -14.81 4.06 -20.39
N ALA A 152 -14.66 4.72 -19.25
CA ALA A 152 -15.73 5.40 -18.53
C ALA A 152 -16.43 6.48 -19.38
N TRP A 153 -15.72 7.06 -20.35
CA TRP A 153 -16.26 8.03 -21.31
C TRP A 153 -17.43 7.52 -22.15
N ARG A 154 -17.54 6.19 -22.32
CA ARG A 154 -18.67 5.56 -23.03
C ARG A 154 -19.99 5.65 -22.22
N GLY A 155 -19.88 5.91 -20.92
CA GLY A 155 -21.01 6.13 -20.02
C GLY A 155 -21.38 7.61 -19.81
N LEU A 156 -20.73 8.54 -20.50
CA LEU A 156 -21.06 9.97 -20.39
C LEU A 156 -22.46 10.26 -20.94
N ARG A 157 -23.23 11.06 -20.19
CA ARG A 157 -24.58 11.48 -20.57
C ARG A 157 -24.62 12.83 -21.26
N VAL A 158 -23.57 13.59 -21.13
CA VAL A 158 -23.44 14.92 -21.69
C VAL A 158 -22.32 14.94 -22.73
N PRO A 159 -22.42 15.77 -23.76
CA PRO A 159 -21.36 15.95 -24.73
C PRO A 159 -20.06 16.38 -24.05
N VAL A 160 -18.94 15.83 -24.54
CA VAL A 160 -17.61 16.24 -24.07
C VAL A 160 -17.33 17.68 -24.54
N PRO A 161 -16.84 18.57 -23.67
CA PRO A 161 -16.48 19.93 -24.05
C PRO A 161 -15.46 19.95 -25.21
N GLN A 162 -15.57 20.93 -26.08
CA GLN A 162 -14.65 21.08 -27.20
C GLN A 162 -13.19 21.20 -26.70
N GLY A 163 -12.29 20.43 -27.27
CA GLY A 163 -10.87 20.38 -26.87
C GLY A 163 -10.56 19.52 -25.66
N ALA A 164 -11.56 19.03 -24.92
CA ALA A 164 -11.31 18.12 -23.79
C ALA A 164 -11.13 16.67 -24.26
N ASN A 165 -10.26 15.92 -23.59
CA ASN A 165 -10.07 14.50 -23.85
C ASN A 165 -11.22 13.68 -23.25
N PRO A 166 -12.01 12.94 -24.05
CA PRO A 166 -13.16 12.19 -23.55
C PRO A 166 -12.79 11.15 -22.47
N VAL A 167 -11.63 10.49 -22.60
CA VAL A 167 -11.15 9.50 -21.64
C VAL A 167 -10.97 10.13 -20.26
N VAL A 168 -10.36 11.32 -20.20
CA VAL A 168 -10.17 12.06 -18.95
C VAL A 168 -11.51 12.53 -18.38
N VAL A 169 -12.43 13.05 -19.22
CA VAL A 169 -13.74 13.52 -18.77
C VAL A 169 -14.55 12.38 -18.13
N GLY A 170 -14.65 11.24 -18.82
CA GLY A 170 -15.37 10.08 -18.29
C GLY A 170 -14.74 9.52 -17.03
N PHE A 171 -13.41 9.48 -16.97
CA PHE A 171 -12.67 9.06 -15.78
C PHE A 171 -12.92 10.00 -14.59
N ARG A 172 -12.96 11.32 -14.80
CA ARG A 172 -13.25 12.30 -13.76
C ARG A 172 -14.66 12.11 -13.18
N GLU A 173 -15.66 11.91 -14.03
CA GLU A 173 -17.04 11.62 -13.60
C GLU A 173 -17.12 10.34 -12.78
N GLN A 174 -16.49 9.24 -13.24
CA GLN A 174 -16.43 8.00 -12.50
C GLN A 174 -15.71 8.17 -11.15
N SER A 175 -14.57 8.86 -11.15
CA SER A 175 -13.77 9.08 -9.95
C SER A 175 -14.49 9.91 -8.89
N ALA A 176 -15.29 10.92 -9.30
CA ALA A 176 -16.08 11.71 -8.38
C ALA A 176 -17.08 10.84 -7.58
N VAL A 177 -17.70 9.87 -8.24
CA VAL A 177 -18.61 8.91 -7.59
C VAL A 177 -17.83 7.96 -6.67
N VAL A 178 -16.78 7.31 -7.17
CA VAL A 178 -16.02 6.32 -6.39
C VAL A 178 -15.36 6.96 -5.17
N ASN A 179 -14.89 8.20 -5.29
CA ASN A 179 -14.26 8.93 -4.18
C ASN A 179 -15.21 9.24 -3.02
N THR A 180 -16.52 9.22 -3.24
CA THR A 180 -17.49 9.27 -2.13
C THR A 180 -17.33 8.07 -1.19
N GLY A 181 -17.14 6.88 -1.76
CA GLY A 181 -16.87 5.67 -0.98
C GLY A 181 -15.48 5.64 -0.38
N VAL A 182 -14.47 6.18 -1.09
CA VAL A 182 -13.11 6.33 -0.53
C VAL A 182 -13.15 7.22 0.72
N LYS A 183 -13.82 8.39 0.65
CA LYS A 183 -14.00 9.29 1.81
C LYS A 183 -14.67 8.59 2.99
N ALA A 184 -15.69 7.78 2.73
CA ALA A 184 -16.37 7.02 3.79
C ALA A 184 -15.42 6.03 4.50
N LEU A 185 -14.56 5.33 3.74
CA LEU A 185 -13.55 4.43 4.31
C LEU A 185 -12.49 5.19 5.11
N ILE A 186 -12.02 6.34 4.63
CA ILE A 186 -11.07 7.20 5.35
C ILE A 186 -11.69 7.67 6.67
N SER A 187 -12.92 8.20 6.63
CA SER A 187 -13.66 8.66 7.82
C SER A 187 -13.82 7.53 8.84
N ARG A 188 -14.12 6.33 8.39
CA ARG A 188 -14.21 5.15 9.26
C ARG A 188 -12.87 4.81 9.90
N ALA A 189 -11.79 4.76 9.11
CA ALA A 189 -10.45 4.47 9.60
C ALA A 189 -10.01 5.50 10.66
N ALA A 190 -10.31 6.78 10.42
CA ALA A 190 -10.08 7.89 11.35
C ALA A 190 -10.84 7.70 12.67
N HIS A 191 -12.15 7.38 12.58
CA HIS A 191 -12.99 7.19 13.76
C HIS A 191 -12.60 5.96 14.60
N GLU A 192 -12.24 4.86 13.94
CA GLU A 192 -11.83 3.61 14.60
C GLU A 192 -10.36 3.61 15.04
N GLY A 193 -9.56 4.62 14.68
CA GLY A 193 -8.12 4.67 14.97
C GLY A 193 -7.32 3.57 14.28
N ILE A 194 -7.70 3.20 13.06
CA ILE A 194 -7.14 2.05 12.33
C ILE A 194 -6.31 2.50 11.14
N SER A 195 -5.06 2.02 11.07
CA SER A 195 -4.23 2.18 9.87
C SER A 195 -4.75 1.35 8.70
N MET A 196 -4.70 1.91 7.48
CA MET A 196 -5.27 1.31 6.28
C MET A 196 -4.47 1.66 5.03
N VAL A 197 -4.45 0.75 4.06
CA VAL A 197 -3.98 1.00 2.69
C VAL A 197 -5.18 1.03 1.76
N ILE A 198 -5.32 2.09 0.95
CA ILE A 198 -6.32 2.16 -0.13
C ILE A 198 -5.57 2.32 -1.45
N GLU A 199 -5.81 1.40 -2.39
CA GLU A 199 -5.18 1.43 -3.70
C GLU A 199 -6.19 1.54 -4.83
N GLY A 200 -5.80 2.14 -5.93
CA GLY A 200 -6.58 2.08 -7.16
C GLY A 200 -6.43 3.30 -8.06
N VAL A 201 -6.97 3.16 -9.27
CA VAL A 201 -6.89 4.20 -10.29
C VAL A 201 -7.61 5.49 -9.89
N HIS A 202 -8.62 5.40 -9.02
CA HIS A 202 -9.40 6.55 -8.56
C HIS A 202 -8.75 7.33 -7.41
N ILE A 203 -7.60 6.85 -6.89
CA ILE A 203 -6.74 7.61 -5.98
C ILE A 203 -5.91 8.60 -6.81
N VAL A 204 -6.50 9.74 -7.09
CA VAL A 204 -5.92 10.77 -7.95
C VAL A 204 -5.52 11.97 -7.11
N PRO A 205 -4.29 12.49 -7.24
CA PRO A 205 -3.86 13.71 -6.57
C PRO A 205 -4.83 14.88 -6.84
N GLY A 206 -5.15 15.63 -5.79
CA GLY A 206 -6.08 16.77 -5.86
C GLY A 206 -7.58 16.42 -5.90
N TYR A 207 -7.96 15.13 -5.99
CA TYR A 207 -9.39 14.74 -6.03
C TYR A 207 -10.00 14.53 -4.65
N LEU A 208 -9.18 14.29 -3.65
CA LEU A 208 -9.59 14.17 -2.26
C LEU A 208 -9.04 15.36 -1.49
N ASP A 209 -9.88 16.07 -0.80
CA ASP A 209 -9.44 17.03 0.21
C ASP A 209 -9.03 16.24 1.46
N LEU A 210 -7.72 16.03 1.59
CA LEU A 210 -7.13 15.22 2.67
C LEU A 210 -6.96 16.03 3.96
N HIS A 211 -6.97 17.36 3.90
CA HIS A 211 -6.85 18.24 5.07
C HIS A 211 -8.01 18.09 6.05
N GLN A 212 -9.19 17.64 5.58
CA GLN A 212 -10.34 17.39 6.46
C GLN A 212 -10.16 16.18 7.41
N PHE A 213 -9.08 15.38 7.25
CA PHE A 213 -8.82 14.18 8.02
C PHE A 213 -7.62 14.33 8.97
N GLU A 214 -7.63 15.36 9.81
CA GLU A 214 -6.55 15.70 10.74
C GLU A 214 -6.23 14.58 11.75
N SER A 215 -7.20 13.70 12.04
CA SER A 215 -7.05 12.59 13.00
C SER A 215 -6.31 11.37 12.44
N VAL A 216 -5.90 11.39 11.17
CA VAL A 216 -5.06 10.35 10.54
C VAL A 216 -3.82 10.98 9.90
N ARG A 217 -2.74 10.23 9.86
CA ARG A 217 -1.55 10.57 9.07
C ARG A 217 -1.75 10.03 7.66
N VAL A 218 -1.93 10.91 6.68
CA VAL A 218 -2.14 10.50 5.29
C VAL A 218 -0.83 10.58 4.52
N VAL A 219 -0.48 9.48 3.83
CA VAL A 219 0.60 9.44 2.85
C VAL A 219 0.02 9.03 1.52
N GLN A 220 0.11 9.90 0.52
CA GLN A 220 -0.32 9.63 -0.85
C GLN A 220 0.89 9.49 -1.78
N LEU A 221 0.82 8.52 -2.68
CA LEU A 221 1.80 8.33 -3.74
C LEU A 221 1.16 7.76 -5.01
N VAL A 222 1.86 7.90 -6.12
CA VAL A 222 1.45 7.35 -7.43
C VAL A 222 2.48 6.33 -7.90
N VAL A 223 2.02 5.18 -8.38
CA VAL A 223 2.85 4.20 -9.08
C VAL A 223 2.66 4.37 -10.57
N GLY A 224 3.76 4.56 -11.30
CA GLY A 224 3.81 4.71 -12.74
C GLY A 224 4.58 3.58 -13.43
N VAL A 225 4.49 3.51 -14.75
CA VAL A 225 5.35 2.72 -15.64
C VAL A 225 5.64 3.59 -16.86
N ASP A 226 6.88 4.01 -17.01
CA ASP A 226 7.34 4.87 -18.10
C ASP A 226 7.50 4.10 -19.42
N ASP A 227 8.11 2.90 -19.39
CA ASP A 227 8.32 2.06 -20.56
C ASP A 227 7.03 1.36 -21.00
N GLU A 228 6.62 1.59 -22.27
CA GLU A 228 5.42 1.00 -22.84
C GLU A 228 5.48 -0.52 -22.95
N GLN A 229 6.64 -1.07 -23.28
CA GLN A 229 6.81 -2.51 -23.46
C GLN A 229 6.66 -3.23 -22.11
N SER A 230 7.26 -2.70 -21.07
CA SER A 230 7.08 -3.15 -19.70
C SER A 230 5.63 -3.07 -19.27
N HIS A 231 4.95 -1.96 -19.56
CA HIS A 231 3.52 -1.79 -19.24
C HIS A 231 2.64 -2.82 -19.94
N ARG A 232 2.88 -3.10 -21.21
CA ARG A 232 2.17 -4.16 -21.98
C ARG A 232 2.41 -5.54 -21.37
N SER A 233 3.66 -5.85 -20.98
CA SER A 233 3.99 -7.16 -20.39
C SER A 233 3.27 -7.43 -19.08
N HIS A 234 2.97 -6.41 -18.29
CA HIS A 234 2.19 -6.56 -17.04
C HIS A 234 0.77 -7.10 -17.30
N PHE A 235 0.15 -6.82 -18.45
CA PHE A 235 -1.17 -7.36 -18.77
C PHE A 235 -1.15 -8.85 -19.08
N TYR A 236 -0.07 -9.37 -19.70
CA TYR A 236 0.11 -10.80 -19.91
C TYR A 236 0.28 -11.55 -18.59
N ILE A 237 1.08 -11.01 -17.67
CA ILE A 237 1.25 -11.57 -16.32
C ILE A 237 -0.10 -11.60 -15.59
N ARG A 238 -0.88 -10.53 -15.68
CA ARG A 238 -2.19 -10.42 -15.04
C ARG A 238 -3.21 -11.41 -15.60
N GLU A 239 -3.22 -11.66 -16.92
CA GLU A 239 -4.07 -12.67 -17.54
C GLU A 239 -3.77 -14.07 -16.99
N ALA A 240 -2.48 -14.42 -16.92
CA ALA A 240 -2.03 -15.69 -16.35
C ALA A 240 -2.46 -15.84 -14.88
N GLN A 241 -2.31 -14.79 -14.06
CA GLN A 241 -2.72 -14.80 -12.65
C GLN A 241 -4.23 -14.89 -12.44
N THR A 242 -5.05 -14.41 -13.39
CA THR A 242 -6.51 -14.38 -13.29
C THR A 242 -7.19 -15.49 -14.05
N HIS A 243 -6.44 -16.52 -14.49
CA HIS A 243 -6.95 -17.64 -15.28
C HIS A 243 -7.82 -17.21 -16.47
N GLY A 244 -7.40 -16.14 -17.18
CA GLY A 244 -8.09 -15.62 -18.36
C GLY A 244 -9.35 -14.80 -18.09
N SER A 245 -9.75 -14.57 -16.83
CA SER A 245 -10.91 -13.73 -16.51
C SER A 245 -10.68 -12.24 -16.85
N ARG A 246 -9.44 -11.85 -17.06
CA ARG A 246 -9.02 -10.50 -17.50
C ARG A 246 -8.13 -10.62 -18.75
N PRO A 247 -8.72 -10.85 -19.94
CA PRO A 247 -7.96 -11.12 -21.16
C PRO A 247 -7.13 -9.91 -21.59
N HIS A 248 -5.86 -10.13 -21.92
CA HIS A 248 -4.91 -9.07 -22.32
C HIS A 248 -5.40 -8.28 -23.54
N ARG A 249 -6.08 -8.94 -24.50
CA ARG A 249 -6.66 -8.30 -25.70
C ARG A 249 -7.48 -7.05 -25.41
N ARG A 250 -8.26 -7.07 -24.30
CA ARG A 250 -9.05 -5.89 -23.90
C ARG A 250 -8.14 -4.73 -23.53
N TYR A 251 -7.04 -5.00 -22.86
CA TYR A 251 -6.08 -3.97 -22.47
C TYR A 251 -5.24 -3.48 -23.64
N GLU A 252 -4.92 -4.33 -24.60
CA GLU A 252 -4.26 -3.93 -25.84
C GLU A 252 -5.11 -2.96 -26.67
N THR A 253 -6.41 -3.27 -26.83
CA THR A 253 -7.34 -2.40 -27.57
C THR A 253 -7.48 -1.03 -26.90
N GLU A 254 -7.43 -0.95 -25.58
CA GLU A 254 -7.62 0.27 -24.79
C GLU A 254 -6.29 0.88 -24.30
N PHE A 255 -5.16 0.38 -24.80
CA PHE A 255 -3.84 0.74 -24.24
C PHE A 255 -3.57 2.24 -24.30
N GLU A 256 -3.92 2.90 -25.40
CA GLU A 256 -3.78 4.35 -25.54
C GLU A 256 -4.62 5.11 -24.49
N SER A 257 -5.85 4.68 -24.25
CA SER A 257 -6.69 5.26 -23.20
C SER A 257 -6.07 5.06 -21.80
N ILE A 258 -5.48 3.90 -21.56
CA ILE A 258 -4.77 3.60 -20.29
C ILE A 258 -3.54 4.53 -20.14
N ARG A 259 -2.76 4.73 -21.22
CA ARG A 259 -1.59 5.64 -21.22
C ARG A 259 -2.01 7.11 -21.05
N VAL A 260 -3.12 7.53 -21.64
CA VAL A 260 -3.70 8.86 -21.42
C VAL A 260 -4.00 9.08 -19.95
N LEU A 261 -4.66 8.12 -19.29
CA LEU A 261 -4.93 8.22 -17.85
C LEU A 261 -3.66 8.16 -17.01
N GLY A 262 -2.67 7.37 -17.40
CA GLY A 262 -1.37 7.33 -16.72
C GLY A 262 -0.73 8.70 -16.70
N ARG A 263 -0.55 9.32 -17.87
CA ARG A 263 0.00 10.68 -17.99
C ARG A 263 -0.81 11.70 -17.18
N TYR A 264 -2.13 11.66 -17.29
CA TYR A 264 -3.01 12.56 -16.56
C TYR A 264 -2.85 12.49 -15.04
N ILE A 265 -2.76 11.27 -14.49
CA ILE A 265 -2.56 11.05 -13.04
C ILE A 265 -1.16 11.51 -12.60
N GLU A 266 -0.13 11.23 -13.42
CA GLU A 266 1.24 11.64 -13.15
C GLU A 266 1.42 13.16 -13.25
N ASP A 267 0.73 13.83 -14.17
CA ASP A 267 0.75 15.31 -14.29
C ASP A 267 0.13 15.94 -13.04
N LEU A 268 -1.02 15.43 -12.58
CA LEU A 268 -1.63 15.88 -11.33
C LEU A 268 -0.75 15.58 -10.11
N ALA A 269 -0.03 14.46 -10.11
CA ALA A 269 0.92 14.16 -9.05
C ALA A 269 2.02 15.22 -8.95
N ARG A 270 2.57 15.67 -10.10
CA ARG A 270 3.55 16.76 -10.15
C ARG A 270 2.96 18.11 -9.72
N GLU A 271 1.72 18.41 -10.12
CA GLU A 271 1.01 19.65 -9.73
C GLU A 271 0.75 19.75 -8.22
N HIS A 272 0.59 18.60 -7.55
CA HIS A 272 0.28 18.51 -6.12
C HIS A 272 1.46 18.03 -5.26
N ASP A 273 2.68 18.01 -5.79
CA ASP A 273 3.89 17.55 -5.10
C ASP A 273 3.77 16.12 -4.51
N ILE A 274 2.96 15.26 -5.15
CA ILE A 274 2.80 13.86 -4.77
C ILE A 274 3.86 13.00 -5.48
N PRO A 275 4.65 12.19 -4.75
CA PRO A 275 5.69 11.37 -5.35
C PRO A 275 5.16 10.35 -6.35
N VAL A 276 5.84 10.25 -7.51
CA VAL A 276 5.62 9.22 -8.53
C VAL A 276 6.77 8.22 -8.47
N ILE A 277 6.45 6.95 -8.23
CA ILE A 277 7.43 5.86 -8.17
C ILE A 277 7.24 4.97 -9.39
N TYR A 278 8.28 4.87 -10.23
CA TYR A 278 8.21 4.04 -11.44
C TYR A 278 8.54 2.59 -11.14
N SER A 279 7.64 1.70 -11.55
CA SER A 279 7.73 0.26 -11.33
C SER A 279 8.57 -0.41 -12.42
N HIS A 280 9.87 -0.57 -12.18
CA HIS A 280 10.78 -1.30 -13.06
C HIS A 280 11.06 -2.72 -12.56
N GLN A 281 11.32 -2.88 -11.27
CA GLN A 281 11.57 -4.15 -10.60
C GLN A 281 10.76 -4.16 -9.30
N LEU A 282 9.93 -5.18 -9.11
CA LEU A 282 8.95 -5.24 -8.01
C LEU A 282 9.60 -5.02 -6.64
N ASP A 283 10.67 -5.75 -6.32
CA ASP A 283 11.32 -5.66 -5.00
C ASP A 283 11.89 -4.26 -4.73
N ARG A 284 12.51 -3.64 -5.73
CA ARG A 284 13.03 -2.29 -5.63
C ARG A 284 11.90 -1.28 -5.48
N THR A 285 10.85 -1.41 -6.29
CA THR A 285 9.67 -0.53 -6.22
C THR A 285 9.02 -0.58 -4.84
N ILE A 286 8.89 -1.78 -4.24
CA ILE A 286 8.36 -1.94 -2.89
C ILE A 286 9.26 -1.25 -1.86
N ALA A 287 10.58 -1.36 -2.01
CA ALA A 287 11.53 -0.69 -1.11
C ALA A 287 11.42 0.83 -1.22
N ASP A 288 11.34 1.38 -2.43
CA ASP A 288 11.20 2.81 -2.69
C ASP A 288 9.85 3.36 -2.16
N VAL A 289 8.76 2.59 -2.32
CA VAL A 289 7.44 2.93 -1.76
C VAL A 289 7.48 2.95 -0.23
N LEU A 290 8.09 1.94 0.40
CA LEU A 290 8.23 1.90 1.86
C LEU A 290 9.06 3.06 2.39
N GLU A 291 10.19 3.39 1.75
CA GLU A 291 11.03 4.52 2.12
C GLU A 291 10.26 5.84 2.01
N THR A 292 9.51 6.04 0.92
CA THR A 292 8.65 7.20 0.72
C THR A 292 7.59 7.33 1.82
N ILE A 293 6.93 6.21 2.17
CA ILE A 293 5.90 6.21 3.23
C ILE A 293 6.53 6.54 4.59
N VAL A 294 7.67 5.92 4.91
CA VAL A 294 8.36 6.12 6.19
C VAL A 294 8.83 7.57 6.33
N SER A 295 9.47 8.12 5.28
CA SER A 295 9.92 9.51 5.28
C SER A 295 8.75 10.48 5.44
N ALA A 296 7.71 10.38 4.60
CA ALA A 296 6.56 11.27 4.67
C ALA A 296 5.79 11.17 6.00
N ALA A 297 5.71 9.99 6.60
CA ALA A 297 4.99 9.81 7.86
C ALA A 297 5.77 10.31 9.10
N ILE A 298 7.11 10.38 9.05
CA ILE A 298 7.96 10.76 10.17
C ILE A 298 8.41 12.23 10.07
N ASP A 299 8.76 12.71 8.86
CA ASP A 299 9.42 14.01 8.66
C ASP A 299 8.44 15.21 8.73
N GLU A 300 7.12 14.95 8.85
CA GLU A 300 6.09 15.99 9.07
C GLU A 300 5.81 16.27 10.57
N GLU A 301 6.62 15.77 11.49
CA GLU A 301 6.65 16.20 12.90
C GLU A 301 7.60 17.38 13.07
#